data_657bda81c8f462826032570981e32960
#
_entry.id   657bda81c8f462826032570981e32960
#
_cell.length_a   1.000
_cell.length_b   1.000
_cell.length_c   1.000
_cell.angle_alpha   90.00
_cell.angle_beta   90.00
_cell.angle_gamma   90.00
#
_symmetry.space_group_name_H-M   'P 1'
#
loop_
_entity.id
_entity.type
_entity.pdbx_description
1 polymer ?
#
loop_
_entity_poly.entity_id
_entity_poly.type
_entity_poly.pdbx_seq_one_letter_code
_entity_poly.pdbx_strand_id
1 'polypeptide(L)'
;MNYKLEYKPVGFGTDPDTKQQNQGLTGTFFIPAYQRGYRWTEDEVQKLLTDIWESAMNETRHYSLQPIVVKKRSDDDWELIDGQQRLTTLWLIFNYMHKSGYRRSGAAYHLEYETRPGSRDYLQTLDAQKALENIDYFHLRGAHDAIAKWFDNRASTDQAKEALILRIYGYLSDSVRVIWYEVPEKEAPI
;
A
#
# COMPACT_ATOMS: atom_id res chain seq x y z
N MET A 1 0.85 -14.81 26.69
CA MET A 1 0.70 -14.62 25.22
C MET A 1 1.20 -13.23 24.90
N ASN A 2 2.31 -13.13 24.16
CA ASN A 2 2.85 -11.84 23.76
C ASN A 2 2.53 -11.61 22.29
N TYR A 3 1.36 -11.08 22.01
CA TYR A 3 1.07 -10.48 20.72
C TYR A 3 1.47 -8.99 20.77
N LYS A 4 1.95 -8.49 19.66
CA LYS A 4 2.31 -7.08 19.53
C LYS A 4 1.24 -6.38 18.71
N LEU A 5 0.62 -5.37 19.32
CA LEU A 5 -0.33 -4.48 18.66
C LEU A 5 0.28 -3.09 18.60
N GLU A 6 0.43 -2.56 17.41
CA GLU A 6 0.96 -1.21 17.18
C GLU A 6 0.06 -0.40 16.26
N TYR A 7 0.05 0.89 16.46
CA TYR A 7 -0.52 1.86 15.55
C TYR A 7 0.62 2.41 14.68
N LYS A 8 0.88 1.74 13.56
CA LYS A 8 2.12 1.90 12.79
C LYS A 8 1.94 2.86 11.62
N PRO A 9 2.86 3.84 11.41
CA PRO A 9 2.84 4.68 10.22
C PRO A 9 3.03 3.87 8.94
N VAL A 10 2.38 4.30 7.87
CA VAL A 10 2.59 3.71 6.54
C VAL A 10 3.88 4.21 5.90
N GLY A 11 4.19 5.48 6.07
CA GLY A 11 5.34 6.14 5.46
C GLY A 11 6.35 6.71 6.45
N PHE A 12 7.27 7.49 5.94
CA PHE A 12 8.45 8.00 6.66
C PHE A 12 8.44 9.52 6.88
N GLY A 13 7.27 10.12 6.91
CA GLY A 13 7.13 11.55 7.15
C GLY A 13 7.30 11.92 8.63
N THR A 14 6.73 13.04 9.01
CA THR A 14 6.77 13.57 10.37
C THR A 14 5.40 13.42 11.02
N ASP A 15 5.36 12.78 12.18
CA ASP A 15 4.13 12.64 12.96
C ASP A 15 3.57 14.01 13.32
N PRO A 16 2.30 14.31 13.01
CA PRO A 16 1.72 15.63 13.25
C PRO A 16 1.57 15.97 14.73
N ASP A 17 1.51 14.97 15.62
CA ASP A 17 1.37 15.17 17.05
C ASP A 17 2.70 15.25 17.78
N THR A 18 3.57 14.25 17.58
CA THR A 18 4.83 14.12 18.29
C THR A 18 5.98 14.92 17.66
N LYS A 19 5.84 15.33 16.40
CA LYS A 19 6.90 15.97 15.59
C LYS A 19 8.15 15.10 15.38
N GLN A 20 8.03 13.80 15.65
CA GLN A 20 9.09 12.82 15.41
C GLN A 20 8.98 12.22 14.02
N GLN A 21 10.10 11.71 13.51
CA GLN A 21 10.13 10.99 12.25
C GLN A 21 9.41 9.64 12.37
N ASN A 22 8.48 9.39 11.47
CA ASN A 22 7.80 8.11 11.35
C ASN A 22 8.75 7.00 10.89
N GLN A 23 8.57 5.82 11.46
CA GLN A 23 9.15 4.57 10.97
C GLN A 23 8.06 3.81 10.22
N GLY A 24 8.03 3.96 8.89
CA GLY A 24 7.01 3.38 8.03
C GLY A 24 7.17 1.88 7.78
N LEU A 25 6.40 1.38 6.85
CA LEU A 25 6.43 -0.01 6.44
C LEU A 25 7.69 -0.30 5.62
N THR A 26 8.45 -1.31 6.01
CA THR A 26 9.66 -1.78 5.32
C THR A 26 9.66 -3.30 5.17
N GLY A 27 10.66 -3.81 4.47
CA GLY A 27 10.93 -5.23 4.36
C GLY A 27 10.09 -5.96 3.32
N THR A 28 9.98 -7.26 3.46
CA THR A 28 9.25 -8.13 2.54
C THR A 28 8.00 -8.69 3.21
N PHE A 29 6.86 -8.57 2.52
CA PHE A 29 5.61 -9.20 2.91
C PHE A 29 5.34 -10.38 2.00
N PHE A 30 5.48 -11.59 2.56
CA PHE A 30 5.21 -12.84 1.89
C PHE A 30 3.72 -13.19 1.99
N ILE A 31 3.09 -13.43 0.85
CA ILE A 31 1.67 -13.75 0.75
C ILE A 31 1.54 -15.24 0.45
N PRO A 32 1.06 -16.05 1.44
CA PRO A 32 0.99 -17.50 1.32
C PRO A 32 0.00 -17.98 0.26
N ALA A 33 0.20 -19.21 -0.20
CA ALA A 33 -0.59 -19.86 -1.25
C ALA A 33 -2.09 -19.98 -0.93
N TYR A 34 -2.46 -20.06 0.35
CA TYR A 34 -3.85 -20.19 0.78
C TYR A 34 -4.67 -18.89 0.62
N GLN A 35 -3.99 -17.75 0.43
CA GLN A 35 -4.68 -16.49 0.15
C GLN A 35 -4.98 -16.37 -1.34
N ARG A 36 -6.16 -15.81 -1.65
CA ARG A 36 -6.48 -15.44 -3.03
C ARG A 36 -5.53 -14.34 -3.51
N GLY A 37 -5.32 -14.25 -4.81
CA GLY A 37 -4.58 -13.15 -5.41
C GLY A 37 -5.27 -11.80 -5.25
N TYR A 38 -4.65 -10.75 -5.76
CA TYR A 38 -5.22 -9.41 -5.73
C TYR A 38 -6.54 -9.34 -6.51
N ARG A 39 -7.58 -8.74 -5.92
CA ARG A 39 -8.95 -8.74 -6.48
C ARG A 39 -9.71 -7.43 -6.28
N TRP A 40 -9.14 -6.42 -5.64
CA TRP A 40 -9.83 -5.16 -5.49
C TRP A 40 -10.26 -4.58 -6.82
N THR A 41 -11.48 -4.08 -6.87
CA THR A 41 -12.08 -3.42 -8.02
C THR A 41 -11.68 -1.95 -8.09
N GLU A 42 -12.00 -1.29 -9.21
CA GLU A 42 -11.82 0.16 -9.38
C GLU A 42 -12.46 0.94 -8.23
N ASP A 43 -13.69 0.56 -7.84
CA ASP A 43 -14.43 1.27 -6.79
C ASP A 43 -13.72 1.20 -5.43
N GLU A 44 -13.17 0.04 -5.06
CA GLU A 44 -12.45 -0.14 -3.80
C GLU A 44 -11.15 0.66 -3.78
N VAL A 45 -10.42 0.67 -4.89
CA VAL A 45 -9.18 1.45 -5.04
C VAL A 45 -9.47 2.95 -4.98
N GLN A 46 -10.45 3.42 -5.72
CA GLN A 46 -10.82 4.83 -5.75
C GLN A 46 -11.39 5.30 -4.42
N LYS A 47 -12.14 4.43 -3.73
CA LYS A 47 -12.64 4.73 -2.38
C LYS A 47 -11.50 4.97 -1.40
N LEU A 48 -10.48 4.10 -1.38
CA LEU A 48 -9.31 4.28 -0.51
C LEU A 48 -8.62 5.62 -0.77
N LEU A 49 -8.35 5.94 -2.03
CA LEU A 49 -7.72 7.22 -2.41
C LEU A 49 -8.58 8.43 -2.02
N THR A 50 -9.89 8.33 -2.20
CA THR A 50 -10.83 9.40 -1.84
C THR A 50 -10.86 9.61 -0.33
N ASP A 51 -10.92 8.54 0.46
CA ASP A 51 -10.91 8.60 1.92
C ASP A 51 -9.61 9.27 2.44
N ILE A 52 -8.47 8.92 1.86
CA ILE A 52 -7.17 9.53 2.18
C ILE A 52 -7.16 11.02 1.80
N TRP A 53 -7.62 11.34 0.61
CA TRP A 53 -7.67 12.71 0.12
C TRP A 53 -8.61 13.60 0.94
N GLU A 54 -9.81 13.13 1.26
CA GLU A 54 -10.76 13.85 2.11
C GLU A 54 -10.22 14.10 3.50
N SER A 55 -9.54 13.08 4.08
CA SER A 55 -8.88 13.21 5.38
C SER A 55 -7.76 14.25 5.34
N ALA A 56 -6.99 14.29 4.25
CA ALA A 56 -5.94 15.28 4.05
C ALA A 56 -6.52 16.70 3.88
N MET A 57 -7.62 16.84 3.16
CA MET A 57 -8.29 18.14 2.93
C MET A 57 -8.97 18.67 4.20
N ASN A 58 -9.49 17.80 5.05
CA ASN A 58 -10.09 18.12 6.33
C ASN A 58 -9.05 18.28 7.46
N GLU A 59 -7.76 18.18 7.15
CA GLU A 59 -6.65 18.27 8.10
C GLU A 59 -6.79 17.27 9.27
N THR A 60 -7.39 16.11 9.00
CA THR A 60 -7.49 15.02 9.98
C THR A 60 -6.10 14.57 10.36
N ARG A 61 -5.75 14.59 11.64
CA ARG A 61 -4.39 14.32 12.12
C ARG A 61 -3.89 12.93 11.77
N HIS A 62 -4.77 11.92 11.91
CA HIS A 62 -4.45 10.54 11.55
C HIS A 62 -5.62 9.91 10.83
N TYR A 63 -5.32 9.15 9.77
CA TYR A 63 -6.24 8.26 9.10
C TYR A 63 -5.85 6.82 9.37
N SER A 64 -6.77 6.05 9.93
CA SER A 64 -6.56 4.64 10.25
C SER A 64 -7.04 3.73 9.13
N LEU A 65 -6.13 2.96 8.58
CA LEU A 65 -6.47 1.79 7.78
C LEU A 65 -6.88 0.63 8.68
N GLN A 66 -7.64 -0.30 8.10
CA GLN A 66 -7.97 -1.55 8.77
C GLN A 66 -6.72 -2.37 9.11
N PRO A 67 -6.80 -3.32 10.04
CA PRO A 67 -5.66 -4.09 10.50
C PRO A 67 -4.88 -4.80 9.41
N ILE A 68 -3.57 -4.85 9.61
CA ILE A 68 -2.63 -5.72 8.91
C ILE A 68 -2.16 -6.76 9.92
N VAL A 69 -2.38 -8.02 9.61
CA VAL A 69 -1.99 -9.13 10.49
C VAL A 69 -0.79 -9.84 9.89
N VAL A 70 0.28 -9.90 10.65
CA VAL A 70 1.56 -10.49 10.21
C VAL A 70 2.10 -11.50 11.20
N LYS A 71 2.93 -12.41 10.69
CA LYS A 71 3.79 -13.28 11.47
C LYS A 71 5.25 -13.05 11.06
N LYS A 72 6.13 -12.88 12.02
CA LYS A 72 7.55 -12.71 11.75
C LYS A 72 8.15 -14.00 11.17
N ARG A 73 8.87 -13.90 10.06
CA ARG A 73 9.67 -14.99 9.44
C ARG A 73 11.14 -14.83 9.76
N SER A 74 11.67 -13.63 9.60
CA SER A 74 13.02 -13.22 9.95
C SER A 74 13.06 -11.70 10.15
N ASP A 75 14.24 -11.13 10.31
CA ASP A 75 14.34 -9.67 10.44
C ASP A 75 13.89 -8.99 9.15
N ASP A 76 12.94 -8.07 9.30
CA ASP A 76 12.33 -7.31 8.21
C ASP A 76 11.67 -8.19 7.11
N ASP A 77 11.22 -9.40 7.48
CA ASP A 77 10.54 -10.36 6.61
C ASP A 77 9.31 -10.94 7.32
N TRP A 78 8.15 -10.77 6.71
CA TRP A 78 6.84 -10.99 7.32
C TRP A 78 5.99 -11.92 6.46
N GLU A 79 5.38 -12.93 7.07
CA GLU A 79 4.25 -13.63 6.46
C GLU A 79 2.99 -12.80 6.68
N LEU A 80 2.31 -12.44 5.61
CA LEU A 80 1.09 -11.66 5.65
C LEU A 80 -0.13 -12.57 5.86
N ILE A 81 -0.73 -12.49 7.03
CA ILE A 81 -1.91 -13.28 7.39
C ILE A 81 -3.20 -12.62 6.90
N ASP A 82 -3.31 -11.29 7.05
CA ASP A 82 -4.44 -10.50 6.55
C ASP A 82 -3.99 -9.10 6.13
N GLY A 83 -4.71 -8.51 5.18
CA GLY A 83 -4.47 -7.14 4.70
C GLY A 83 -3.74 -7.04 3.35
N GLN A 84 -3.60 -8.16 2.60
CA GLN A 84 -2.86 -8.16 1.34
C GLN A 84 -3.46 -7.21 0.29
N GLN A 85 -4.78 -7.08 0.22
CA GLN A 85 -5.42 -6.17 -0.74
C GLN A 85 -5.00 -4.72 -0.45
N ARG A 86 -5.04 -4.32 0.81
CA ARG A 86 -4.65 -2.97 1.26
C ARG A 86 -3.17 -2.68 1.03
N LEU A 87 -2.30 -3.59 1.45
CA LEU A 87 -0.85 -3.42 1.25
C LEU A 87 -0.47 -3.35 -0.23
N THR A 88 -1.09 -4.19 -1.06
CA THR A 88 -0.84 -4.16 -2.51
C THR A 88 -1.33 -2.86 -3.12
N THR A 89 -2.51 -2.38 -2.73
CA THR A 89 -3.04 -1.10 -3.24
C THR A 89 -2.18 0.09 -2.80
N LEU A 90 -1.75 0.14 -1.55
CA LEU A 90 -0.81 1.17 -1.07
C LEU A 90 0.50 1.14 -1.87
N TRP A 91 1.04 -0.05 -2.10
CA TRP A 91 2.24 -0.22 -2.93
C TRP A 91 2.05 0.36 -4.33
N LEU A 92 0.90 0.07 -4.96
CA LEU A 92 0.56 0.59 -6.29
C LEU A 92 0.40 2.11 -6.29
N ILE A 93 -0.17 2.70 -5.24
CA ILE A 93 -0.30 4.16 -5.09
C ILE A 93 1.10 4.80 -5.00
N PHE A 94 1.97 4.29 -4.14
CA PHE A 94 3.35 4.77 -4.04
C PHE A 94 4.10 4.64 -5.37
N ASN A 95 3.97 3.50 -6.04
CA ASN A 95 4.61 3.25 -7.32
C ASN A 95 4.10 4.19 -8.43
N TYR A 96 2.79 4.46 -8.46
CA TYR A 96 2.22 5.44 -9.40
C TYR A 96 2.81 6.83 -9.20
N MET A 97 2.86 7.32 -7.97
CA MET A 97 3.44 8.63 -7.66
C MET A 97 4.94 8.69 -8.02
N HIS A 98 5.68 7.61 -7.74
CA HIS A 98 7.10 7.48 -8.10
C HIS A 98 7.31 7.56 -9.61
N LYS A 99 6.55 6.79 -10.39
CA LYS A 99 6.63 6.78 -11.86
C LYS A 99 6.11 8.07 -12.50
N SER A 100 5.24 8.80 -11.81
CA SER A 100 4.74 10.11 -12.25
C SER A 100 5.74 11.24 -12.02
N GLY A 101 6.96 10.94 -11.58
CA GLY A 101 8.06 11.88 -11.43
C GLY A 101 8.44 12.24 -9.99
N TYR A 102 7.64 11.85 -8.99
CA TYR A 102 7.98 12.07 -7.59
C TYR A 102 8.82 10.90 -7.05
N ARG A 103 10.11 10.91 -7.39
CA ARG A 103 11.04 9.77 -7.16
C ARG A 103 11.20 9.34 -5.72
N ARG A 104 10.89 10.18 -4.74
CA ARG A 104 10.95 9.85 -3.30
C ARG A 104 9.76 9.05 -2.80
N SER A 105 8.72 8.89 -3.62
CA SER A 105 7.45 8.28 -3.20
C SER A 105 7.37 6.77 -3.41
N GLY A 106 8.41 6.11 -3.88
CA GLY A 106 8.41 4.66 -4.02
C GLY A 106 8.17 3.95 -2.69
N ALA A 107 7.43 2.83 -2.72
CA ALA A 107 7.21 2.02 -1.53
C ALA A 107 8.54 1.48 -0.97
N ALA A 108 8.71 1.52 0.36
CA ALA A 108 9.90 1.02 1.04
C ALA A 108 9.80 -0.46 1.43
N TYR A 109 8.76 -1.14 0.98
CA TYR A 109 8.54 -2.56 1.20
C TYR A 109 8.31 -3.31 -0.12
N HIS A 110 8.45 -4.63 -0.07
CA HIS A 110 8.25 -5.53 -1.19
C HIS A 110 7.11 -6.51 -0.91
N LEU A 111 6.44 -6.94 -1.98
CA LEU A 111 5.40 -7.96 -1.93
C LEU A 111 5.89 -9.20 -2.67
N GLU A 112 5.76 -10.37 -2.04
CA GLU A 112 6.16 -11.65 -2.59
C GLU A 112 4.98 -12.62 -2.51
N TYR A 113 4.51 -13.11 -3.67
CA TYR A 113 3.38 -14.03 -3.78
C TYR A 113 3.91 -15.46 -3.98
N GLU A 114 3.61 -16.38 -3.06
CA GLU A 114 4.09 -17.76 -3.10
C GLU A 114 3.69 -18.50 -4.37
N THR A 115 2.40 -18.43 -4.72
CA THR A 115 1.86 -19.16 -5.89
C THR A 115 2.08 -18.46 -7.23
N ARG A 116 2.56 -17.22 -7.20
CA ARG A 116 2.73 -16.39 -8.39
C ARG A 116 4.00 -15.57 -8.28
N PRO A 117 5.17 -16.24 -8.32
CA PRO A 117 6.46 -15.56 -8.14
C PRO A 117 6.71 -14.46 -9.19
N GLY A 118 6.13 -14.58 -10.37
CA GLY A 118 6.19 -13.54 -11.41
C GLY A 118 5.44 -12.26 -11.06
N SER A 119 4.57 -12.26 -10.05
CA SER A 119 3.82 -11.05 -9.64
C SER A 119 4.72 -9.94 -9.13
N ARG A 120 5.83 -10.26 -8.47
CA ARG A 120 6.81 -9.27 -8.03
C ARG A 120 7.41 -8.50 -9.22
N ASP A 121 7.82 -9.22 -10.26
CA ASP A 121 8.37 -8.62 -11.48
C ASP A 121 7.29 -7.87 -12.26
N TYR A 122 6.09 -8.43 -12.32
CA TYR A 122 4.94 -7.78 -12.95
C TYR A 122 4.60 -6.44 -12.32
N LEU A 123 4.62 -6.34 -10.98
CA LEU A 123 4.39 -5.08 -10.25
C LEU A 123 5.38 -3.97 -10.65
N GLN A 124 6.59 -4.32 -11.08
CA GLN A 124 7.57 -3.32 -11.53
C GLN A 124 7.22 -2.73 -12.90
N THR A 125 6.62 -3.50 -13.78
CA THR A 125 6.32 -3.11 -15.16
C THR A 125 4.86 -2.71 -15.37
N LEU A 126 3.92 -3.45 -14.76
CA LEU A 126 2.47 -3.33 -14.95
C LEU A 126 2.09 -3.33 -16.42
N ASP A 127 2.73 -4.20 -17.20
CA ASP A 127 2.59 -4.27 -18.65
C ASP A 127 1.14 -4.62 -19.06
N ALA A 128 0.55 -3.79 -19.92
CA ALA A 128 -0.85 -3.93 -20.35
C ALA A 128 -1.11 -5.21 -21.16
N GLN A 129 -0.13 -5.68 -21.93
CA GLN A 129 -0.29 -6.91 -22.70
C GLN A 129 -0.19 -8.14 -21.81
N LYS A 130 0.78 -8.16 -20.89
CA LYS A 130 0.93 -9.20 -19.88
C LYS A 130 -0.25 -9.28 -18.92
N ALA A 131 -1.00 -8.19 -18.73
CA ALA A 131 -2.22 -8.21 -17.92
C ALA A 131 -3.25 -9.23 -18.39
N LEU A 132 -3.19 -9.64 -19.66
CA LEU A 132 -4.09 -10.65 -20.24
C LEU A 132 -3.63 -12.10 -20.01
N GLU A 133 -2.41 -12.31 -19.49
CA GLU A 133 -1.84 -13.65 -19.30
C GLU A 133 -2.46 -14.40 -18.12
N ASN A 134 -2.84 -13.69 -17.07
CA ASN A 134 -3.52 -14.28 -15.93
C ASN A 134 -4.38 -13.26 -15.16
N ILE A 135 -5.29 -13.80 -14.34
CA ILE A 135 -6.29 -13.00 -13.63
C ILE A 135 -5.68 -12.06 -12.57
N ASP A 136 -4.54 -12.42 -11.97
CA ASP A 136 -3.91 -11.55 -10.96
C ASP A 136 -3.28 -10.34 -11.62
N TYR A 137 -2.60 -10.52 -12.75
CA TYR A 137 -2.04 -9.42 -13.52
C TYR A 137 -3.15 -8.49 -14.03
N PHE A 138 -4.27 -9.06 -14.47
CA PHE A 138 -5.43 -8.28 -14.87
C PHE A 138 -5.93 -7.36 -13.75
N HIS A 139 -6.09 -7.86 -12.53
CA HIS A 139 -6.55 -7.07 -11.40
C HIS A 139 -5.50 -6.05 -10.92
N LEU A 140 -4.22 -6.41 -10.91
CA LEU A 140 -3.14 -5.48 -10.57
C LEU A 140 -3.06 -4.32 -11.57
N ARG A 141 -3.20 -4.61 -12.85
CA ARG A 141 -3.25 -3.57 -13.89
C ARG A 141 -4.51 -2.71 -13.76
N GLY A 142 -5.65 -3.31 -13.52
CA GLY A 142 -6.91 -2.61 -13.28
C GLY A 142 -6.81 -1.62 -12.11
N ALA A 143 -6.17 -2.03 -11.03
CA ALA A 143 -5.92 -1.14 -9.88
C ALA A 143 -4.99 0.01 -10.23
N HIS A 144 -3.91 -0.24 -10.96
CA HIS A 144 -3.03 0.82 -11.45
C HIS A 144 -3.79 1.83 -12.32
N ASP A 145 -4.61 1.36 -13.25
CA ASP A 145 -5.39 2.22 -14.13
C ASP A 145 -6.45 3.02 -13.35
N ALA A 146 -7.06 2.41 -12.33
CA ALA A 146 -7.98 3.09 -11.41
C ALA A 146 -7.29 4.22 -10.63
N ILE A 147 -6.05 4.00 -10.18
CA ILE A 147 -5.23 5.03 -9.52
C ILE A 147 -4.95 6.18 -10.50
N ALA A 148 -4.46 5.87 -11.70
CA ALA A 148 -4.18 6.88 -12.72
C ALA A 148 -5.42 7.73 -13.03
N LYS A 149 -6.55 7.08 -13.25
CA LYS A 149 -7.85 7.73 -13.51
C LYS A 149 -8.28 8.63 -12.36
N TRP A 150 -8.07 8.21 -11.11
CA TRP A 150 -8.39 9.02 -9.94
C TRP A 150 -7.61 10.33 -9.90
N PHE A 151 -6.30 10.29 -10.18
CA PHE A 151 -5.45 11.48 -10.26
C PHE A 151 -5.83 12.36 -11.46
N ASP A 152 -6.03 11.76 -12.63
CA ASP A 152 -6.39 12.48 -13.86
C ASP A 152 -7.73 13.23 -13.75
N ASN A 153 -8.71 12.64 -13.08
CA ASN A 153 -10.01 13.25 -12.86
C ASN A 153 -9.96 14.46 -11.90
N ARG A 154 -8.95 14.56 -11.05
CA ARG A 154 -8.79 15.63 -10.05
C ARG A 154 -7.78 16.70 -10.43
N ALA A 155 -6.96 16.45 -11.43
CA ALA A 155 -5.89 17.36 -11.84
C ALA A 155 -5.88 17.47 -13.37
N SER A 156 -6.32 18.61 -13.89
CA SER A 156 -6.44 18.85 -15.34
C SER A 156 -5.12 19.25 -16.02
N THR A 157 -4.10 19.59 -15.24
CA THR A 157 -2.77 19.98 -15.72
C THR A 157 -1.68 19.20 -15.03
N ASP A 158 -0.50 19.11 -15.64
CA ASP A 158 0.66 18.44 -15.03
C ASP A 158 1.07 19.10 -13.71
N GLN A 159 1.01 20.43 -13.64
CA GLN A 159 1.32 21.17 -12.42
C GLN A 159 0.29 20.88 -11.30
N ALA A 160 -0.99 20.81 -11.62
CA ALA A 160 -2.04 20.45 -10.66
C ALA A 160 -1.88 19.00 -10.19
N LYS A 161 -1.49 18.09 -11.08
CA LYS A 161 -1.21 16.70 -10.75
C LYS A 161 -0.02 16.56 -9.81
N GLU A 162 1.07 17.29 -10.07
CA GLU A 162 2.24 17.32 -9.20
C GLU A 162 1.87 17.81 -7.78
N ALA A 163 1.11 18.91 -7.68
CA ALA A 163 0.63 19.42 -6.40
C ALA A 163 -0.25 18.40 -5.66
N LEU A 164 -1.12 17.71 -6.37
CA LEU A 164 -1.98 16.65 -5.80
C LEU A 164 -1.14 15.46 -5.31
N ILE A 165 -0.17 15.01 -6.07
CA ILE A 165 0.78 13.95 -5.68
C ILE A 165 1.51 14.33 -4.39
N LEU A 166 2.07 15.53 -4.33
CA LEU A 166 2.77 16.03 -3.14
C LEU A 166 1.86 16.04 -1.91
N ARG A 167 0.61 16.46 -2.09
CA ARG A 167 -0.39 16.46 -1.01
C ARG A 167 -0.72 15.06 -0.50
N ILE A 168 -1.01 14.14 -1.40
CA ILE A 168 -1.33 12.73 -1.06
C ILE A 168 -0.11 12.05 -0.44
N TYR A 169 1.07 12.21 -1.03
CA TYR A 169 2.29 11.61 -0.49
C TYR A 169 2.62 12.16 0.90
N GLY A 170 2.51 13.46 1.11
CA GLY A 170 2.76 14.08 2.41
C GLY A 170 1.82 13.52 3.48
N TYR A 171 0.53 13.46 3.18
CA TYR A 171 -0.46 12.92 4.13
C TYR A 171 -0.27 11.42 4.40
N LEU A 172 0.00 10.62 3.36
CA LEU A 172 0.35 9.19 3.51
C LEU A 172 1.55 8.99 4.43
N SER A 173 2.57 9.83 4.28
CA SER A 173 3.82 9.71 5.01
C SER A 173 3.71 10.19 6.47
N ASP A 174 2.94 11.25 6.71
CA ASP A 174 2.82 11.90 8.01
C ASP A 174 1.71 11.28 8.87
N SER A 175 0.56 11.00 8.28
CA SER A 175 -0.72 10.86 9.00
C SER A 175 -1.41 9.52 8.84
N VAL A 176 -1.11 8.75 7.80
CA VAL A 176 -1.79 7.45 7.58
C VAL A 176 -1.13 6.36 8.41
N ARG A 177 -1.97 5.60 9.11
CA ARG A 177 -1.58 4.53 10.04
C ARG A 177 -2.28 3.23 9.68
N VAL A 178 -1.63 2.12 10.00
CA VAL A 178 -2.24 0.78 10.03
C VAL A 178 -2.28 0.27 11.47
N ILE A 179 -3.31 -0.49 11.81
CA ILE A 179 -3.30 -1.28 13.02
C ILE A 179 -2.45 -2.52 12.72
N TRP A 180 -1.24 -2.54 13.25
CA TRP A 180 -0.29 -3.63 13.06
C TRP A 180 -0.48 -4.66 14.15
N TYR A 181 -0.88 -5.87 13.75
CA TYR A 181 -1.02 -7.00 14.66
C TYR A 181 0.00 -8.08 14.29
N GLU A 182 0.94 -8.33 15.20
CA GLU A 182 1.94 -9.38 15.04
C GLU A 182 1.51 -10.61 15.85
N VAL A 183 1.27 -11.72 15.13
CA VAL A 183 0.85 -13.00 15.72
C VAL A 183 2.06 -13.67 16.38
N PRO A 184 1.93 -14.21 17.62
CA PRO A 184 3.00 -14.95 18.28
C PRO A 184 3.45 -16.18 17.49
N GLU A 185 4.74 -16.48 17.50
CA GLU A 185 5.33 -17.60 16.76
C GLU A 185 4.68 -18.96 17.06
N LYS A 186 4.12 -19.14 18.28
CA LYS A 186 3.52 -20.40 18.76
C LYS A 186 2.05 -20.60 18.36
N GLU A 187 1.40 -19.62 17.79
CA GLU A 187 -0.04 -19.63 17.50
C GLU A 187 -0.38 -19.52 16.01
N ALA A 188 0.57 -19.68 15.13
CA ALA A 188 0.27 -19.69 13.70
C ALA A 188 -0.63 -20.91 13.40
N PRO A 189 -1.80 -20.71 12.76
CA PRO A 189 -2.61 -21.85 12.35
C PRO A 189 -1.79 -22.78 11.45
N ILE A 190 -1.90 -24.04 11.74
CA ILE A 190 -1.31 -25.15 10.97
C ILE A 190 -1.97 -25.18 9.58
#